data_8b5604a8a550eed036826950790b97b2
#
_entry.id   8b5604a8a550eed036826950790b97b2
#
_cell.length_a   1.000
_cell.length_b   1.000
_cell.length_c   1.000
_cell.angle_alpha   90.00
_cell.angle_beta   90.00
_cell.angle_gamma   90.00
#
_symmetry.space_group_name_H-M   'P 1'
#
loop_
_entity.id
_entity.type
_entity.pdbx_description
1 polymer ?
#
loop_
_entity_poly.entity_id
_entity_poly.type
_entity_poly.pdbx_seq_one_letter_code
_entity_poly.pdbx_strand_id
1 'polypeptide(L)'
;MYKGCHFYLPDPPTVKAATTSTSKSWIGQTVRLTCESDGVPIPTLTWNKPDGRQINSVTAIQNTVNVKMSVDQDFGDYMCNADNGLTPVDFKIVKIQQISMFFLL
;
A
#
# COMPACT_ATOMS: atom_id res chain seq x y z
N MET A 1 6.16 -6.68 -37.67
CA MET A 1 6.02 -6.11 -37.10
C MET A 1 5.80 -5.11 -36.93
N TYR A 2 5.44 -4.87 -36.60
CA TYR A 2 5.22 -3.93 -36.42
C TYR A 2 5.90 -3.26 -35.91
N LYS A 3 6.37 -2.91 -36.41
CA LYS A 3 7.03 -2.08 -35.99
C LYS A 3 6.37 -0.98 -35.54
N GLY A 4 6.49 -0.21 -34.87
CA GLY A 4 5.69 0.78 -34.29
C GLY A 4 4.47 0.26 -33.60
N CYS A 5 4.13 -0.94 -33.86
CA CYS A 5 3.04 -1.57 -33.18
C CYS A 5 3.54 -2.26 -31.94
N HIS A 6 3.13 -1.77 -30.82
CA HIS A 6 3.52 -2.36 -29.56
C HIS A 6 2.32 -3.04 -28.96
N PHE A 7 2.43 -4.30 -28.77
CA PHE A 7 1.41 -5.03 -28.07
C PHE A 7 1.83 -5.20 -26.63
N TYR A 8 0.98 -4.70 -25.78
CA TYR A 8 1.15 -4.96 -24.36
C TYR A 8 0.15 -6.01 -24.01
N LEU A 9 0.64 -7.20 -23.77
CA LEU A 9 -0.24 -8.27 -23.35
C LEU A 9 -0.85 -7.88 -22.02
N PRO A 10 -2.17 -8.06 -21.89
CA PRO A 10 -2.80 -7.82 -20.60
C PRO A 10 -2.12 -8.67 -19.53
N ASP A 11 -1.89 -8.07 -18.39
CA ASP A 11 -1.16 -8.71 -17.32
C ASP A 11 -1.76 -8.26 -16.00
N PRO A 12 -2.33 -9.18 -15.21
CA PRO A 12 -2.83 -8.82 -13.89
C PRO A 12 -1.74 -8.18 -13.06
N PRO A 13 -2.10 -7.35 -12.10
CA PRO A 13 -1.09 -6.67 -11.31
C PRO A 13 -0.37 -7.62 -10.37
N THR A 14 0.88 -7.32 -10.10
CA THR A 14 1.66 -7.98 -9.06
C THR A 14 2.22 -6.91 -8.14
N VAL A 15 1.84 -6.94 -6.88
CA VAL A 15 2.40 -6.01 -5.89
C VAL A 15 3.81 -6.48 -5.60
N LYS A 16 4.78 -5.67 -6.02
CA LYS A 16 6.19 -6.02 -5.92
C LYS A 16 6.73 -5.75 -4.53
N ALA A 17 6.24 -4.69 -3.91
CA ALA A 17 6.70 -4.31 -2.59
C ALA A 17 5.64 -3.48 -1.90
N ALA A 18 5.50 -3.70 -0.60
CA ALA A 18 4.73 -2.83 0.27
C ALA A 18 5.57 -2.64 1.52
N THR A 19 5.96 -1.41 1.78
CA THR A 19 6.93 -1.10 2.81
C THR A 19 6.45 0.02 3.69
N THR A 20 7.04 0.11 4.86
CA THR A 20 6.77 1.18 5.81
C THR A 20 8.10 1.78 6.27
N SER A 21 8.08 3.07 6.57
CA SER A 21 9.25 3.75 7.12
C SER A 21 9.64 3.16 8.47
N THR A 22 8.68 2.62 9.20
CA THR A 22 8.96 1.90 10.44
C THR A 22 7.86 0.87 10.67
N SER A 23 8.23 -0.28 11.20
CA SER A 23 7.27 -1.32 11.55
C SER A 23 6.72 -1.15 12.95
N LYS A 24 7.32 -0.27 13.74
CA LYS A 24 6.89 0.01 15.11
C LYS A 24 6.74 1.50 15.28
N SER A 25 5.65 1.91 15.90
CA SER A 25 5.34 3.33 16.00
C SER A 25 4.52 3.60 17.26
N TRP A 26 4.29 4.88 17.49
CA TRP A 26 3.55 5.33 18.67
C TRP A 26 2.62 6.45 18.27
N ILE A 27 1.66 6.74 19.13
CA ILE A 27 0.70 7.82 18.90
C ILE A 27 1.43 9.13 18.77
N GLY A 28 1.14 9.86 17.71
CA GLY A 28 1.77 11.13 17.36
C GLY A 28 2.78 11.02 16.24
N GLN A 29 3.28 9.81 15.94
CA GLN A 29 4.26 9.65 14.88
C GLN A 29 3.55 9.54 13.54
N THR A 30 4.17 10.08 12.49
CA THR A 30 3.72 9.90 11.11
C THR A 30 4.56 8.80 10.47
N VAL A 31 3.88 7.87 9.85
CA VAL A 31 4.50 6.73 9.19
C VAL A 31 4.27 6.84 7.70
N ARG A 32 5.28 6.54 6.91
CA ARG A 32 5.17 6.55 5.45
C ARG A 32 5.02 5.13 4.95
N LEU A 33 3.99 4.91 4.15
CA LEU A 33 3.71 3.62 3.52
C LEU A 33 3.91 3.77 2.02
N THR A 34 4.64 2.84 1.42
CA THR A 34 4.89 2.85 -0.02
C THR A 34 4.54 1.50 -0.60
N CYS A 35 3.80 1.53 -1.69
CA CYS A 35 3.40 0.35 -2.43
C CYS A 35 3.87 0.47 -3.86
N GLU A 36 4.43 -0.60 -4.41
CA GLU A 36 4.85 -0.66 -5.81
C GLU A 36 4.23 -1.87 -6.47
N SER A 37 3.75 -1.68 -7.68
CA SER A 37 3.12 -2.76 -8.43
C SER A 37 3.42 -2.61 -9.91
N ASP A 38 3.38 -3.73 -10.60
CA ASP A 38 3.33 -3.73 -12.07
C ASP A 38 1.94 -4.14 -12.51
N GLY A 39 1.78 -4.28 -13.82
CA GLY A 39 0.52 -4.69 -14.42
C GLY A 39 0.32 -3.95 -15.73
N VAL A 40 -0.45 -4.56 -16.64
CA VAL A 40 -0.81 -3.96 -17.90
C VAL A 40 -2.30 -4.16 -18.10
N PRO A 41 -3.08 -3.10 -18.10
CA PRO A 41 -2.72 -1.70 -17.89
C PRO A 41 -2.20 -1.37 -16.49
N ILE A 42 -1.70 -0.15 -16.35
CA ILE A 42 -1.20 0.32 -15.05
C ILE A 42 -2.30 0.19 -14.01
N PRO A 43 -1.99 -0.39 -12.85
CA PRO A 43 -3.03 -0.65 -11.86
C PRO A 43 -3.40 0.58 -11.06
N THR A 44 -4.56 0.50 -10.44
CA THR A 44 -4.97 1.43 -9.38
C THR A 44 -4.51 0.83 -8.05
N LEU A 45 -3.73 1.60 -7.33
CA LEU A 45 -3.17 1.19 -6.04
C LEU A 45 -3.92 1.90 -4.93
N THR A 46 -4.49 1.13 -4.03
CA THR A 46 -5.31 1.64 -2.94
C THR A 46 -4.71 1.21 -1.62
N TRP A 47 -4.48 2.17 -0.74
CA TRP A 47 -4.09 1.90 0.64
C TRP A 47 -5.32 1.92 1.53
N ASN A 48 -5.46 0.89 2.33
CA ASN A 48 -6.56 0.78 3.30
C ASN A 48 -6.00 0.67 4.70
N LYS A 49 -6.74 1.28 5.63
CA LYS A 49 -6.42 1.21 7.06
C LYS A 49 -6.76 -0.16 7.63
N PRO A 50 -6.28 -0.46 8.84
CA PRO A 50 -6.63 -1.72 9.48
C PRO A 50 -8.12 -1.96 9.64
N ASP A 51 -8.92 -0.89 9.76
CA ASP A 51 -10.37 -1.01 9.88
C ASP A 51 -11.07 -1.13 8.52
N GLY A 52 -10.30 -1.15 7.43
CA GLY A 52 -10.85 -1.30 6.09
C GLY A 52 -11.13 0.00 5.37
N ARG A 53 -11.03 1.15 6.04
CA ARG A 53 -11.29 2.43 5.39
C ARG A 53 -10.17 2.77 4.42
N GLN A 54 -10.55 3.35 3.29
CA GLN A 54 -9.60 3.73 2.27
C GLN A 54 -8.86 5.00 2.68
N ILE A 55 -7.55 5.00 2.49
CA ILE A 55 -6.73 6.19 2.70
C ILE A 55 -6.68 6.99 1.41
N ASN A 56 -6.29 6.34 0.32
CA ASN A 56 -6.26 6.97 -1.00
C ASN A 56 -6.24 5.89 -2.07
N SER A 57 -6.34 6.34 -3.32
CA SER A 57 -6.33 5.46 -4.47
C SER A 57 -5.72 6.22 -5.63
N VAL A 58 -4.70 5.67 -6.26
CA VAL A 58 -4.04 6.30 -7.41
C VAL A 58 -3.78 5.27 -8.48
N THR A 59 -3.87 5.69 -9.74
CA THR A 59 -3.52 4.82 -10.87
C THR A 59 -2.08 5.13 -11.22
N ALA A 60 -1.19 4.29 -10.77
CA ALA A 60 0.26 4.49 -10.90
C ALA A 60 0.96 3.20 -10.49
N ILE A 61 2.25 3.12 -10.80
CA ILE A 61 3.05 1.96 -10.38
C ILE A 61 3.54 2.09 -8.94
N GLN A 62 3.27 3.23 -8.31
CA GLN A 62 3.72 3.47 -6.95
C GLN A 62 2.72 4.37 -6.25
N ASN A 63 2.47 4.08 -4.99
CA ASN A 63 1.56 4.87 -4.16
C ASN A 63 2.16 5.02 -2.78
N THR A 64 2.51 6.24 -2.41
CA THR A 64 3.08 6.55 -1.11
C THR A 64 2.11 7.43 -0.34
N VAL A 65 1.84 7.06 0.91
CA VAL A 65 0.97 7.83 1.79
C VAL A 65 1.66 8.05 3.12
N ASN A 66 1.32 9.16 3.77
CA ASN A 66 1.76 9.45 5.12
C ASN A 66 0.57 9.31 6.04
N VAL A 67 0.72 8.54 7.09
CA VAL A 67 -0.36 8.25 8.02
C VAL A 67 0.10 8.65 9.42
N LYS A 68 -0.65 9.54 10.05
CA LYS A 68 -0.37 9.90 11.43
C LYS A 68 -1.08 8.93 12.36
N MET A 69 -0.33 8.38 13.28
CA MET A 69 -0.87 7.48 14.30
C MET A 69 -1.53 8.33 15.36
N SER A 70 -2.84 8.45 15.30
CA SER A 70 -3.59 9.35 16.19
C SER A 70 -4.31 8.62 17.30
N VAL A 71 -4.74 7.40 17.05
CA VAL A 71 -5.48 6.58 18.01
C VAL A 71 -4.98 5.15 17.92
N ASP A 72 -5.33 4.34 18.90
CA ASP A 72 -4.88 2.94 18.95
C ASP A 72 -5.31 2.16 17.72
N GLN A 73 -6.47 2.49 17.16
CA GLN A 73 -7.00 1.79 15.99
C GLN A 73 -6.20 2.05 14.72
N ASP A 74 -5.27 3.02 14.75
CA ASP A 74 -4.40 3.30 13.60
C ASP A 74 -3.29 2.27 13.46
N PHE A 75 -3.09 1.43 14.47
CA PHE A 75 -2.08 0.38 14.42
C PHE A 75 -2.68 -0.91 13.94
N GLY A 76 -1.88 -1.70 13.23
CA GLY A 76 -2.33 -2.97 12.70
C GLY A 76 -1.92 -3.15 11.26
N ASP A 77 -2.75 -3.83 10.50
CA ASP A 77 -2.45 -4.25 9.15
C ASP A 77 -2.97 -3.24 8.14
N TYR A 78 -2.06 -2.58 7.45
CA TYR A 78 -2.38 -1.73 6.31
C TYR A 78 -2.26 -2.55 5.06
N MET A 79 -3.19 -2.39 4.14
CA MET A 79 -3.21 -3.20 2.92
C MET A 79 -3.08 -2.30 1.71
N CYS A 80 -2.14 -2.66 0.82
CA CYS A 80 -2.09 -2.08 -0.51
C CYS A 80 -2.71 -3.06 -1.47
N ASN A 81 -3.75 -2.64 -2.16
CA ASN A 81 -4.48 -3.44 -3.13
C ASN A 81 -4.22 -2.89 -4.52
N ALA A 82 -3.88 -3.78 -5.45
CA ALA A 82 -3.61 -3.42 -6.83
C ALA A 82 -4.67 -4.05 -7.73
N ASP A 83 -5.31 -3.22 -8.55
CA ASP A 83 -6.38 -3.66 -9.43
C ASP A 83 -6.26 -2.94 -10.77
N ASN A 84 -6.14 -3.68 -11.85
CA ASN A 84 -6.13 -3.12 -13.19
C ASN A 84 -7.27 -3.66 -14.06
N GLY A 85 -8.31 -4.18 -13.41
CA GLY A 85 -9.45 -4.74 -14.11
C GLY A 85 -9.27 -6.18 -14.52
N LEU A 86 -8.09 -6.74 -14.35
CA LEU A 86 -7.80 -8.12 -14.67
C LEU A 86 -7.65 -8.94 -13.40
N THR A 87 -8.07 -10.18 -13.48
CA THR A 87 -7.95 -11.08 -12.32
C THR A 87 -6.70 -11.93 -12.47
N PRO A 88 -6.10 -12.27 -11.35
CA PRO A 88 -6.49 -11.89 -9.98
C PRO A 88 -5.99 -10.50 -9.63
N VAL A 89 -6.70 -9.81 -8.75
CA VAL A 89 -6.15 -8.64 -8.08
C VAL A 89 -5.07 -9.13 -7.13
N ASP A 90 -4.18 -8.23 -6.75
CA ASP A 90 -3.11 -8.59 -5.83
C ASP A 90 -3.05 -7.59 -4.69
N PHE A 91 -2.52 -8.02 -3.57
CA PHE A 91 -2.38 -7.14 -2.42
C PHE A 91 -1.23 -7.60 -1.55
N LYS A 92 -0.74 -6.67 -0.73
CA LYS A 92 0.22 -6.98 0.33
C LYS A 92 -0.16 -6.21 1.58
N ILE A 93 0.20 -6.78 2.69
CA ILE A 93 -0.10 -6.22 4.01
C ILE A 93 1.19 -5.76 4.66
N VAL A 94 1.13 -4.58 5.27
CA VAL A 94 2.22 -4.04 6.07
C VAL A 94 1.68 -3.83 7.47
N LYS A 95 2.32 -4.45 8.44
CA LYS A 95 1.89 -4.31 9.82
C LYS A 95 2.65 -3.20 10.52
N ILE A 96 1.93 -2.32 11.18
CA ILE A 96 2.52 -1.30 12.04
C ILE A 96 2.13 -1.66 13.48
N GLN A 97 3.12 -2.03 14.25
CA GLN A 97 2.93 -2.42 15.63
C GLN A 97 3.01 -1.20 16.52
N GLN A 98 2.06 -1.09 17.44
CA GLN A 98 2.10 -0.03 18.43
C GLN A 98 3.09 -0.39 19.53
N ILE A 99 3.94 0.57 19.87
CA ILE A 99 4.79 0.44 21.02
C ILE A 99 4.40 1.50 22.02
N SER A 100 4.53 1.16 23.27
CA SER A 100 4.21 2.07 24.35
C SER A 100 5.37 3.00 24.59
N MET A 101 5.07 4.28 24.66
CA MET A 101 6.05 5.27 25.10
C MET A 101 6.00 5.44 26.61
N PHE A 102 5.34 4.54 27.27
CA PHE A 102 5.18 4.59 28.70
C PHE A 102 6.37 3.91 29.36
N PHE A 103 7.06 4.63 30.17
CA PHE A 103 8.23 4.12 30.86
C PHE A 103 7.95 4.02 32.34
N LEU A 104 8.31 2.88 32.86
CA LEU A 104 8.28 2.72 34.30
C LEU A 104 9.64 3.07 34.85
N LEU A 105 9.65 3.98 35.75
CA LEU A 105 10.87 4.42 36.33
C LEU A 105 11.01 3.86 37.74
#